data_b36c2298cf532ccb84fc60615e6230ba
#
_entry.id   b36c2298cf532ccb84fc60615e6230ba
#
_cell.length_a   1.000
_cell.length_b   1.000
_cell.length_c   1.000
_cell.angle_alpha   90.00
_cell.angle_beta   90.00
_cell.angle_gamma   90.00
#
_symmetry.space_group_name_H-M   'P 1'
#
loop_
_entity.id
_entity.type
_entity.pdbx_description
1 polymer ?
#
loop_
_entity_poly.entity_id
_entity_poly.type
_entity_poly.pdbx_seq_one_letter_code
_entity_poly.pdbx_strand_id
1 'polypeptide(L)'
;MSRRLTASVLLGHYLSAFTALGAPLFLPRILADLGSAPPTWSIGALYVLPTLCTALAAPLWGRLADRHGCRLSLLRAHAGLAAGFLLAGFSPNLAVFTLALIVQGAFGGAMAASNAYLATQLDGEGLSHALNLTQYSARLAMLSGPVLVGLLAGAGLGLEMYRYLVWLPLAAFLLVLPLPADAPRAPVRSADGKPEAGELPADLLRLLAVQFLFSFAMVVTFPYFVPYGEALGIASDALIGLLYSLPHLVYLLALPWVQRRSGPLLPAGLALLALGNLLQFLRLPAELLFALRLLVGLGMLLAFVGLHRCLAARRRAGGAGRLFGWFDASGKWAGTAAGLVAGLACQHYGIAMPFLIACLAALAAQAVAHPLLIRSPEIAP
;
A
#
# COMPACT_ATOMS: atom_id res chain seq x y z
N MET A 1 13.45 -20.20 -19.61
CA MET A 1 13.94 -19.78 -18.26
C MET A 1 13.18 -18.60 -17.68
N SER A 2 12.88 -17.55 -18.44
CA SER A 2 12.22 -16.33 -17.97
C SER A 2 10.82 -16.54 -17.33
N ARG A 3 9.94 -17.36 -17.91
CA ARG A 3 8.57 -17.57 -17.40
C ARG A 3 8.52 -18.18 -15.99
N ARG A 4 9.37 -19.19 -15.69
CA ARG A 4 9.44 -19.82 -14.35
C ARG A 4 9.98 -18.83 -13.31
N LEU A 5 11.01 -18.08 -13.64
CA LEU A 5 11.57 -17.04 -12.77
C LEU A 5 10.51 -15.99 -12.44
N THR A 6 9.86 -15.41 -13.45
CA THR A 6 8.82 -14.41 -13.27
C THR A 6 7.67 -14.96 -12.42
N ALA A 7 7.21 -16.19 -12.70
CA ALA A 7 6.15 -16.81 -11.90
C ALA A 7 6.54 -17.00 -10.43
N SER A 8 7.77 -17.48 -10.13
CA SER A 8 8.24 -17.64 -8.76
C SER A 8 8.33 -16.31 -8.01
N VAL A 9 8.83 -15.25 -8.69
CA VAL A 9 8.90 -13.91 -8.07
C VAL A 9 7.51 -13.34 -7.85
N LEU A 10 6.59 -13.48 -8.81
CA LEU A 10 5.21 -13.00 -8.68
C LEU A 10 4.45 -13.73 -7.58
N LEU A 11 4.62 -15.05 -7.46
CA LEU A 11 4.01 -15.81 -6.37
C LEU A 11 4.60 -15.41 -5.02
N GLY A 12 5.92 -15.28 -4.91
CA GLY A 12 6.58 -14.77 -3.69
C GLY A 12 6.12 -13.35 -3.33
N HIS A 13 5.97 -12.49 -4.33
CA HIS A 13 5.43 -11.13 -4.17
C HIS A 13 3.99 -11.18 -3.63
N TYR A 14 3.12 -12.02 -4.20
CA TYR A 14 1.75 -12.20 -3.75
C TYR A 14 1.69 -12.68 -2.29
N LEU A 15 2.44 -13.73 -1.94
CA LEU A 15 2.46 -14.30 -0.59
C LEU A 15 2.90 -13.29 0.45
N SER A 16 3.94 -12.50 0.14
CA SER A 16 4.42 -11.43 1.03
C SER A 16 3.46 -10.25 1.11
N ALA A 17 2.85 -9.86 -0.01
CA ALA A 17 1.84 -8.80 -0.02
C ALA A 17 0.58 -9.21 0.75
N PHE A 18 0.14 -10.46 0.61
CA PHE A 18 -0.99 -11.03 1.34
C PHE A 18 -0.81 -10.89 2.85
N THR A 19 0.35 -11.30 3.38
CA THR A 19 0.64 -11.22 4.82
C THR A 19 0.81 -9.77 5.29
N ALA A 20 1.63 -8.98 4.57
CA ALA A 20 1.96 -7.62 4.99
C ALA A 20 0.78 -6.64 4.91
N LEU A 21 -0.19 -6.88 4.01
CA LEU A 21 -1.32 -5.98 3.77
C LEU A 21 -2.65 -6.50 4.36
N GLY A 22 -2.81 -7.82 4.52
CA GLY A 22 -4.04 -8.42 5.05
C GLY A 22 -4.12 -8.42 6.57
N ALA A 23 -3.05 -8.83 7.26
CA ALA A 23 -3.04 -8.97 8.71
C ALA A 23 -3.25 -7.64 9.47
N PRO A 24 -2.66 -6.49 9.07
CA PRO A 24 -2.80 -5.25 9.84
C PRO A 24 -4.23 -4.70 9.97
N LEU A 25 -5.15 -5.09 9.08
CA LEU A 25 -6.56 -4.71 9.18
C LEU A 25 -7.19 -5.19 10.49
N PHE A 26 -6.75 -6.36 11.00
CA PHE A 26 -7.28 -7.00 12.20
C PHE A 26 -6.47 -6.71 13.47
N LEU A 27 -5.64 -5.67 13.48
CA LEU A 27 -4.92 -5.22 14.68
C LEU A 27 -5.81 -5.10 15.92
N PRO A 28 -7.06 -4.59 15.86
CA PRO A 28 -7.94 -4.54 17.05
C PRO A 28 -8.16 -5.91 17.68
N ARG A 29 -8.33 -6.97 16.88
CA ARG A 29 -8.47 -8.36 17.37
C ARG A 29 -7.20 -8.86 18.02
N ILE A 30 -6.06 -8.63 17.36
CA ILE A 30 -4.74 -9.02 17.83
C ILE A 30 -4.40 -8.36 19.18
N LEU A 31 -4.73 -7.07 19.32
CA LEU A 31 -4.48 -6.32 20.55
C LEU A 31 -5.37 -6.79 21.71
N ALA A 32 -6.60 -7.21 21.42
CA ALA A 32 -7.49 -7.80 22.42
C ALA A 32 -6.89 -9.09 23.02
N ASP A 33 -6.30 -9.95 22.19
CA ASP A 33 -5.67 -11.21 22.67
C ASP A 33 -4.43 -10.96 23.52
N LEU A 34 -3.74 -9.84 23.34
CA LEU A 34 -2.62 -9.47 24.20
C LEU A 34 -3.04 -8.97 25.58
N GLY A 35 -4.34 -9.03 25.90
CA GLY A 35 -4.89 -8.56 27.18
C GLY A 35 -4.67 -7.06 27.43
N SER A 36 -4.29 -6.35 26.39
CA SER A 36 -4.03 -4.92 26.43
C SER A 36 -5.24 -4.17 25.89
N ALA A 37 -5.74 -3.21 26.65
CA ALA A 37 -6.70 -2.22 26.16
C ALA A 37 -5.93 -0.90 25.86
N PRO A 38 -5.11 -0.89 24.81
CA PRO A 38 -4.31 0.30 24.52
C PRO A 38 -5.23 1.45 24.07
N PRO A 39 -4.80 2.71 24.23
CA PRO A 39 -5.56 3.85 23.76
C PRO A 39 -5.91 3.70 22.27
N THR A 40 -7.08 4.15 21.86
CA THR A 40 -7.58 3.98 20.48
C THR A 40 -6.58 4.48 19.43
N TRP A 41 -5.85 5.57 19.70
CA TRP A 41 -4.85 6.10 18.77
C TRP A 41 -3.71 5.13 18.45
N SER A 42 -3.40 4.18 19.34
CA SER A 42 -2.29 3.24 19.18
C SER A 42 -2.50 2.26 18.03
N ILE A 43 -3.74 1.92 17.70
CA ILE A 43 -4.08 1.08 16.55
C ILE A 43 -3.50 1.70 15.25
N GLY A 44 -3.76 3.00 15.05
CA GLY A 44 -3.23 3.72 13.89
C GLY A 44 -1.70 3.80 13.88
N ALA A 45 -1.09 4.04 15.04
CA ALA A 45 0.37 4.07 15.18
C ALA A 45 1.01 2.70 14.87
N LEU A 46 0.46 1.62 15.42
CA LEU A 46 0.95 0.26 15.16
C LEU A 46 0.71 -0.15 13.70
N TYR A 47 -0.41 0.28 13.11
CA TYR A 47 -0.71 0.01 11.70
C TYR A 47 0.37 0.58 10.77
N VAL A 48 0.84 1.81 11.00
CA VAL A 48 1.81 2.46 10.13
C VAL A 48 3.27 2.15 10.49
N LEU A 49 3.53 1.60 11.65
CA LEU A 49 4.88 1.34 12.16
C LEU A 49 5.74 0.50 11.19
N PRO A 50 5.25 -0.63 10.62
CA PRO A 50 6.04 -1.39 9.64
C PRO A 50 6.35 -0.57 8.39
N THR A 51 5.41 0.24 7.90
CA THR A 51 5.61 1.09 6.71
C THR A 51 6.67 2.15 6.97
N LEU A 52 6.62 2.80 8.14
CA LEU A 52 7.61 3.78 8.57
C LEU A 52 9.00 3.15 8.67
N CYS A 53 9.12 1.99 9.34
CA CYS A 53 10.39 1.27 9.45
C CYS A 53 10.94 0.84 8.09
N THR A 54 10.06 0.40 7.16
CA THR A 54 10.46 0.08 5.78
C THR A 54 10.99 1.32 5.06
N ALA A 55 10.32 2.46 5.18
CA ALA A 55 10.75 3.70 4.54
C ALA A 55 12.12 4.17 5.06
N LEU A 56 12.35 4.10 6.37
CA LEU A 56 13.63 4.45 7.01
C LEU A 56 14.75 3.48 6.64
N ALA A 57 14.46 2.19 6.52
CA ALA A 57 15.45 1.16 6.18
C ALA A 57 15.75 1.06 4.67
N ALA A 58 14.87 1.57 3.80
CA ALA A 58 14.98 1.43 2.35
C ALA A 58 16.32 1.90 1.76
N PRO A 59 16.92 3.06 2.16
CA PRO A 59 18.22 3.49 1.63
C PRO A 59 19.37 2.55 2.01
N LEU A 60 19.32 1.93 3.19
CA LEU A 60 20.30 0.96 3.62
C LEU A 60 20.24 -0.30 2.77
N TRP A 61 19.02 -0.83 2.59
CA TRP A 61 18.81 -2.06 1.83
C TRP A 61 19.04 -1.88 0.32
N GLY A 62 18.79 -0.67 -0.22
CA GLY A 62 19.16 -0.32 -1.59
C GLY A 62 20.67 -0.42 -1.81
N ARG A 63 21.47 0.23 -0.96
CA ARG A 63 22.95 0.15 -1.03
C ARG A 63 23.46 -1.28 -0.89
N LEU A 64 22.82 -2.07 -0.03
CA LEU A 64 23.21 -3.47 0.17
C LEU A 64 22.88 -4.32 -1.05
N ALA A 65 21.72 -4.09 -1.68
CA ALA A 65 21.33 -4.74 -2.92
C ALA A 65 22.30 -4.41 -4.08
N ASP A 66 22.75 -3.16 -4.19
CA ASP A 66 23.74 -2.75 -5.19
C ASP A 66 25.08 -3.46 -4.99
N ARG A 67 25.50 -3.71 -3.72
CA ARG A 67 26.77 -4.33 -3.38
C ARG A 67 26.76 -5.87 -3.45
N HIS A 68 25.63 -6.50 -3.07
CA HIS A 68 25.56 -7.95 -2.87
C HIS A 68 24.55 -8.64 -3.78
N GLY A 69 23.85 -7.87 -4.62
CA GLY A 69 22.82 -8.35 -5.55
C GLY A 69 21.40 -8.26 -5.00
N CYS A 70 20.46 -8.07 -5.93
CA CYS A 70 19.04 -7.91 -5.61
C CYS A 70 18.39 -9.21 -5.13
N ARG A 71 18.88 -10.39 -5.57
CA ARG A 71 18.39 -11.69 -5.07
C ARG A 71 18.60 -11.82 -3.56
N LEU A 72 19.78 -11.48 -3.06
CA LEU A 72 20.06 -11.55 -1.61
C LEU A 72 19.16 -10.56 -0.85
N SER A 73 18.93 -9.38 -1.38
CA SER A 73 17.99 -8.39 -0.81
C SER A 73 16.56 -8.93 -0.78
N LEU A 74 16.13 -9.67 -1.80
CA LEU A 74 14.80 -10.28 -1.85
C LEU A 74 14.66 -11.44 -0.84
N LEU A 75 15.66 -12.32 -0.74
CA LEU A 75 15.71 -13.38 0.26
C LEU A 75 15.68 -12.81 1.69
N ARG A 76 16.48 -11.77 1.96
CA ARG A 76 16.47 -11.06 3.24
C ARG A 76 15.07 -10.50 3.55
N ALA A 77 14.38 -9.92 2.55
CA ALA A 77 13.06 -9.33 2.76
C ALA A 77 12.01 -10.38 3.15
N HIS A 78 12.02 -11.54 2.51
CA HIS A 78 11.12 -12.65 2.88
C HIS A 78 11.48 -13.23 4.26
N ALA A 79 12.76 -13.44 4.54
CA ALA A 79 13.23 -13.93 5.85
C ALA A 79 12.89 -12.96 6.98
N GLY A 80 13.09 -11.65 6.75
CA GLY A 80 12.75 -10.62 7.73
C GLY A 80 11.25 -10.53 8.01
N LEU A 81 10.43 -10.65 6.97
CA LEU A 81 8.97 -10.72 7.13
C LEU A 81 8.58 -11.96 7.93
N ALA A 82 9.14 -13.14 7.62
CA ALA A 82 8.88 -14.37 8.35
C ALA A 82 9.32 -14.27 9.82
N ALA A 83 10.51 -13.73 10.09
CA ALA A 83 11.02 -13.52 11.45
C ALA A 83 10.09 -12.59 12.25
N GLY A 84 9.64 -11.49 11.65
CA GLY A 84 8.69 -10.58 12.28
C GLY A 84 7.35 -11.24 12.55
N PHE A 85 6.82 -12.04 11.63
CA PHE A 85 5.58 -12.80 11.84
C PHE A 85 5.73 -13.85 12.93
N LEU A 86 6.85 -14.57 12.96
CA LEU A 86 7.14 -15.53 14.02
C LEU A 86 7.18 -14.84 15.39
N LEU A 87 7.92 -13.74 15.50
CA LEU A 87 8.03 -12.97 16.74
C LEU A 87 6.65 -12.41 17.16
N ALA A 88 5.83 -11.93 16.21
CA ALA A 88 4.48 -11.45 16.48
C ALA A 88 3.60 -12.58 17.04
N GLY A 89 3.59 -13.76 16.41
CA GLY A 89 2.74 -14.89 16.79
C GLY A 89 3.06 -15.50 18.15
N PHE A 90 4.25 -15.23 18.70
CA PHE A 90 4.67 -15.66 20.04
C PHE A 90 4.86 -14.50 21.00
N SER A 91 4.31 -13.33 20.71
CA SER A 91 4.44 -12.15 21.56
C SER A 91 3.66 -12.32 22.86
N PRO A 92 4.31 -12.23 24.03
CA PRO A 92 3.62 -12.32 25.31
C PRO A 92 2.97 -11.01 25.76
N ASN A 93 3.30 -9.89 25.09
CA ASN A 93 2.81 -8.55 25.45
C ASN A 93 2.96 -7.58 24.29
N LEU A 94 2.37 -6.40 24.44
CA LEU A 94 2.38 -5.32 23.43
C LEU A 94 3.79 -4.86 23.06
N ALA A 95 4.75 -4.84 23.98
CA ALA A 95 6.12 -4.39 23.71
C ALA A 95 6.84 -5.33 22.72
N VAL A 96 6.74 -6.65 22.93
CA VAL A 96 7.31 -7.64 22.02
C VAL A 96 6.58 -7.66 20.69
N PHE A 97 5.25 -7.47 20.68
CA PHE A 97 4.49 -7.34 19.45
C PHE A 97 4.92 -6.09 18.66
N THR A 98 5.12 -4.95 19.32
CA THR A 98 5.64 -3.72 18.70
C THR A 98 7.02 -3.96 18.09
N LEU A 99 7.92 -4.65 18.82
CA LEU A 99 9.24 -5.04 18.28
C LEU A 99 9.09 -5.92 17.03
N ALA A 100 8.15 -6.85 17.04
CA ALA A 100 7.86 -7.70 15.87
C ALA A 100 7.45 -6.87 14.64
N LEU A 101 6.62 -5.84 14.82
CA LEU A 101 6.22 -4.91 13.76
C LEU A 101 7.42 -4.09 13.25
N ILE A 102 8.33 -3.67 14.13
CA ILE A 102 9.58 -3.00 13.77
C ILE A 102 10.45 -3.93 12.92
N VAL A 103 10.61 -5.20 13.33
CA VAL A 103 11.37 -6.20 12.56
C VAL A 103 10.74 -6.43 11.20
N GLN A 104 9.40 -6.60 11.11
CA GLN A 104 8.67 -6.72 9.85
C GLN A 104 8.96 -5.55 8.90
N GLY A 105 8.94 -4.32 9.42
CA GLY A 105 9.21 -3.13 8.63
C GLY A 105 10.68 -2.99 8.26
N ALA A 106 11.57 -3.03 9.25
CA ALA A 106 13.00 -2.79 9.05
C ALA A 106 13.66 -3.82 8.12
N PHE A 107 13.25 -5.08 8.21
CA PHE A 107 13.78 -6.18 7.39
C PHE A 107 12.84 -6.56 6.22
N GLY A 108 11.65 -6.00 6.13
CA GLY A 108 10.68 -6.24 5.07
C GLY A 108 11.02 -5.58 3.74
N GLY A 109 9.98 -5.18 3.01
CA GLY A 109 10.14 -4.53 1.70
C GLY A 109 10.20 -5.51 0.53
N ALA A 110 9.63 -6.71 0.68
CA ALA A 110 9.63 -7.76 -0.34
C ALA A 110 9.05 -7.29 -1.69
N MET A 111 8.05 -6.42 -1.69
CA MET A 111 7.46 -5.88 -2.93
C MET A 111 8.49 -5.06 -3.73
N ALA A 112 9.19 -4.14 -3.09
CA ALA A 112 10.23 -3.34 -3.73
C ALA A 112 11.43 -4.20 -4.16
N ALA A 113 11.85 -5.16 -3.32
CA ALA A 113 12.94 -6.08 -3.64
C ALA A 113 12.59 -7.03 -4.80
N SER A 114 11.33 -7.46 -4.95
CA SER A 114 10.85 -8.24 -6.10
C SER A 114 10.98 -7.44 -7.39
N ASN A 115 10.53 -6.19 -7.40
CA ASN A 115 10.65 -5.32 -8.56
C ASN A 115 12.12 -5.04 -8.94
N ALA A 116 12.97 -4.81 -7.93
CA ALA A 116 14.40 -4.61 -8.14
C ALA A 116 15.06 -5.87 -8.74
N TYR A 117 14.74 -7.06 -8.23
CA TYR A 117 15.25 -8.31 -8.76
C TYR A 117 14.77 -8.57 -10.19
N LEU A 118 13.47 -8.36 -10.49
CA LEU A 118 12.96 -8.47 -11.86
C LEU A 118 13.70 -7.55 -12.82
N ALA A 119 14.05 -6.34 -12.40
CA ALA A 119 14.81 -5.38 -13.20
C ALA A 119 16.28 -5.78 -13.43
N THR A 120 16.81 -6.78 -12.73
CA THR A 120 18.13 -7.36 -13.02
C THR A 120 18.07 -8.53 -14.01
N GLN A 121 16.88 -9.12 -14.19
CA GLN A 121 16.68 -10.34 -14.96
C GLN A 121 15.94 -10.12 -16.28
N LEU A 122 15.26 -9.00 -16.44
CA LEU A 122 14.39 -8.70 -17.58
C LEU A 122 14.65 -7.29 -18.07
N ASP A 123 14.47 -7.08 -19.38
CA ASP A 123 14.62 -5.81 -20.05
C ASP A 123 13.39 -5.46 -20.91
N GLY A 124 13.28 -4.18 -21.31
CA GLY A 124 12.32 -3.69 -22.28
C GLY A 124 10.86 -4.04 -21.94
N GLU A 125 10.14 -4.58 -22.90
CA GLU A 125 8.73 -4.95 -22.75
C GLU A 125 8.51 -6.07 -21.72
N GLY A 126 9.45 -7.01 -21.61
CA GLY A 126 9.40 -8.11 -20.65
C GLY A 126 9.41 -7.60 -19.20
N LEU A 127 10.27 -6.63 -18.90
CA LEU A 127 10.31 -5.98 -17.60
C LEU A 127 9.03 -5.19 -17.34
N SER A 128 8.59 -4.38 -18.29
CA SER A 128 7.35 -3.60 -18.16
C SER A 128 6.15 -4.49 -17.87
N HIS A 129 6.01 -5.59 -18.59
CA HIS A 129 4.95 -6.58 -18.36
C HIS A 129 5.04 -7.20 -16.96
N ALA A 130 6.24 -7.63 -16.52
CA ALA A 130 6.44 -8.22 -15.20
C ALA A 130 6.13 -7.22 -14.06
N LEU A 131 6.52 -5.96 -14.18
CA LEU A 131 6.20 -4.91 -13.22
C LEU A 131 4.69 -4.61 -13.15
N ASN A 132 3.98 -4.66 -14.29
CA ASN A 132 2.54 -4.56 -14.29
C ASN A 132 1.90 -5.76 -13.54
N LEU A 133 2.41 -6.97 -13.75
CA LEU A 133 1.93 -8.15 -13.03
C LEU A 133 2.16 -8.07 -11.52
N THR A 134 3.24 -7.41 -11.04
CA THR A 134 3.41 -7.19 -9.59
C THR A 134 2.33 -6.27 -9.02
N GLN A 135 1.83 -5.29 -9.79
CA GLN A 135 0.69 -4.46 -9.37
C GLN A 135 -0.60 -5.29 -9.26
N TYR A 136 -0.87 -6.16 -10.24
CA TYR A 136 -2.00 -7.08 -10.15
C TYR A 136 -1.87 -8.04 -8.97
N SER A 137 -0.67 -8.57 -8.73
CA SER A 137 -0.34 -9.43 -7.59
C SER A 137 -0.63 -8.73 -6.25
N ALA A 138 -0.21 -7.47 -6.08
CA ALA A 138 -0.52 -6.69 -4.88
C ALA A 138 -2.03 -6.46 -4.70
N ARG A 139 -2.75 -6.15 -5.78
CA ARG A 139 -4.21 -5.95 -5.72
C ARG A 139 -4.96 -7.24 -5.41
N LEU A 140 -4.51 -8.36 -5.97
CA LEU A 140 -5.06 -9.68 -5.65
C LEU A 140 -4.83 -10.04 -4.18
N ALA A 141 -3.66 -9.71 -3.63
CA ALA A 141 -3.36 -9.88 -2.21
C ALA A 141 -4.27 -9.00 -1.32
N MET A 142 -4.52 -7.76 -1.72
CA MET A 142 -5.45 -6.86 -1.02
C MET A 142 -6.92 -7.28 -1.18
N LEU A 143 -7.25 -8.05 -2.20
CA LEU A 143 -8.59 -8.64 -2.37
C LEU A 143 -8.78 -9.88 -1.49
N SER A 144 -7.82 -10.79 -1.50
CA SER A 144 -7.93 -12.09 -0.83
C SER A 144 -7.47 -12.07 0.63
N GLY A 145 -6.44 -11.27 0.96
CA GLY A 145 -5.84 -11.21 2.29
C GLY A 145 -6.83 -10.86 3.39
N PRO A 146 -7.51 -9.71 3.32
CA PRO A 146 -8.47 -9.31 4.35
C PRO A 146 -9.62 -10.29 4.55
N VAL A 147 -10.08 -10.97 3.48
CA VAL A 147 -11.15 -11.97 3.58
C VAL A 147 -10.67 -13.21 4.34
N LEU A 148 -9.52 -13.77 3.94
CA LEU A 148 -8.98 -14.98 4.55
C LEU A 148 -8.47 -14.73 5.97
N VAL A 149 -7.83 -13.58 6.21
CA VAL A 149 -7.43 -13.18 7.58
C VAL A 149 -8.66 -12.91 8.44
N GLY A 150 -9.73 -12.35 7.88
CA GLY A 150 -11.01 -12.17 8.56
C GLY A 150 -11.68 -13.50 8.96
N LEU A 151 -11.54 -14.54 8.14
CA LEU A 151 -11.98 -15.90 8.52
C LEU A 151 -11.18 -16.44 9.71
N LEU A 152 -9.86 -16.22 9.73
CA LEU A 152 -9.03 -16.63 10.87
C LEU A 152 -9.38 -15.84 12.14
N ALA A 153 -9.56 -14.52 12.03
CA ALA A 153 -9.96 -13.66 13.14
C ALA A 153 -11.34 -14.05 13.69
N GLY A 154 -12.31 -14.30 12.80
CA GLY A 154 -13.65 -14.77 13.18
C GLY A 154 -13.69 -16.16 13.79
N ALA A 155 -12.66 -16.99 13.53
CA ALA A 155 -12.45 -18.27 14.22
C ALA A 155 -11.74 -18.12 15.58
N GLY A 156 -11.51 -16.90 16.06
CA GLY A 156 -10.88 -16.63 17.35
C GLY A 156 -9.34 -16.73 17.34
N LEU A 157 -8.72 -16.74 16.15
CA LEU A 157 -7.26 -16.92 16.04
C LEU A 157 -6.46 -15.61 16.15
N GLY A 158 -7.02 -14.52 16.59
CA GLY A 158 -6.41 -13.20 16.81
C GLY A 158 -4.88 -13.13 16.63
N LEU A 159 -4.12 -13.16 17.74
CA LEU A 159 -2.66 -13.17 17.69
C LEU A 159 -2.09 -14.45 17.05
N GLU A 160 -2.75 -15.59 17.24
CA GLU A 160 -2.26 -16.87 16.73
C GLU A 160 -2.21 -16.95 15.21
N MET A 161 -3.02 -16.13 14.50
CA MET A 161 -3.00 -16.10 13.04
C MET A 161 -1.59 -15.87 12.48
N TYR A 162 -0.72 -15.12 13.18
CA TYR A 162 0.66 -14.89 12.78
C TYR A 162 1.49 -16.17 12.70
N ARG A 163 1.19 -17.19 13.56
CA ARG A 163 1.85 -18.51 13.54
C ARG A 163 1.51 -19.33 12.29
N TYR A 164 0.32 -19.10 11.72
CA TYR A 164 -0.09 -19.73 10.46
C TYR A 164 0.40 -18.92 9.26
N LEU A 165 0.29 -17.60 9.32
CA LEU A 165 0.67 -16.72 8.21
C LEU A 165 2.18 -16.70 7.96
N VAL A 166 3.02 -17.06 8.93
CA VAL A 166 4.50 -17.13 8.77
C VAL A 166 4.92 -18.08 7.66
N TRP A 167 4.13 -19.12 7.38
CA TRP A 167 4.44 -20.08 6.32
C TRP A 167 4.41 -19.46 4.92
N LEU A 168 3.68 -18.37 4.72
CA LEU A 168 3.59 -17.70 3.42
C LEU A 168 4.91 -16.98 3.05
N PRO A 169 5.49 -16.11 3.89
CA PRO A 169 6.79 -15.53 3.58
C PRO A 169 7.94 -16.56 3.61
N LEU A 170 7.83 -17.65 4.37
CA LEU A 170 8.78 -18.78 4.29
C LEU A 170 8.66 -19.49 2.94
N ALA A 171 7.47 -19.77 2.45
CA ALA A 171 7.26 -20.32 1.11
C ALA A 171 7.80 -19.36 0.02
N ALA A 172 7.58 -18.05 0.17
CA ALA A 172 8.14 -17.05 -0.72
C ALA A 172 9.68 -17.06 -0.71
N PHE A 173 10.31 -17.20 0.46
CA PHE A 173 11.75 -17.37 0.60
C PHE A 173 12.24 -18.61 -0.17
N LEU A 174 11.58 -19.76 0.03
CA LEU A 174 11.94 -21.02 -0.65
C LEU A 174 11.78 -20.94 -2.16
N LEU A 175 10.75 -20.22 -2.67
CA LEU A 175 10.54 -20.00 -4.10
C LEU A 175 11.67 -19.17 -4.75
N VAL A 176 12.26 -18.24 -3.99
CA VAL A 176 13.34 -17.37 -4.48
C VAL A 176 14.72 -18.05 -4.32
N LEU A 177 14.86 -18.99 -3.41
CA LEU A 177 16.14 -19.64 -3.10
C LEU A 177 16.85 -20.29 -4.31
N PRO A 178 16.15 -20.98 -5.24
CA PRO A 178 16.77 -21.60 -6.43
C PRO A 178 16.97 -20.62 -7.60
N LEU A 179 16.51 -19.36 -7.49
CA LEU A 179 16.60 -18.42 -8.60
C LEU A 179 18.06 -17.98 -8.83
N PRO A 180 18.41 -17.58 -10.07
CA PRO A 180 19.78 -17.17 -10.38
C PRO A 180 20.22 -15.95 -9.57
N ALA A 181 21.47 -15.97 -9.11
CA ALA A 181 22.08 -14.80 -8.52
C ALA A 181 22.31 -13.74 -9.62
N ASP A 182 22.09 -12.48 -9.27
CA ASP A 182 22.45 -11.34 -10.09
C ASP A 182 23.86 -10.85 -9.72
N ALA A 183 24.58 -10.33 -10.71
CA ALA A 183 25.88 -9.73 -10.47
C ALA A 183 25.71 -8.42 -9.66
N PRO A 184 26.62 -8.12 -8.71
CA PRO A 184 26.65 -6.82 -8.07
C PRO A 184 26.75 -5.72 -9.14
N ARG A 185 25.88 -4.72 -9.06
CA ARG A 185 25.99 -3.56 -9.95
C ARG A 185 27.21 -2.74 -9.52
N ALA A 186 28.06 -2.42 -10.50
CA ALA A 186 29.03 -1.36 -10.28
C ALA A 186 28.28 -0.10 -9.80
N PRO A 187 28.77 0.58 -8.75
CA PRO A 187 28.15 1.82 -8.31
C PRO A 187 28.00 2.72 -9.53
N VAL A 188 26.77 3.06 -9.90
CA VAL A 188 26.53 4.07 -10.92
C VAL A 188 27.18 5.33 -10.37
N ARG A 189 28.45 5.60 -10.76
CA ARG A 189 29.02 6.92 -10.63
C ARG A 189 28.04 7.82 -11.35
N SER A 190 27.32 8.64 -10.59
CA SER A 190 26.60 9.77 -11.13
C SER A 190 27.65 10.47 -12.02
N ALA A 191 27.47 10.37 -13.35
CA ALA A 191 28.28 11.16 -14.26
C ALA A 191 28.15 12.59 -13.75
N ASP A 192 29.27 13.22 -13.46
CA ASP A 192 29.48 14.52 -12.85
C ASP A 192 28.32 15.51 -13.08
N GLY A 193 27.26 15.35 -12.35
CA GLY A 193 26.21 16.30 -12.20
C GLY A 193 26.01 16.48 -10.71
N LYS A 194 26.59 17.57 -10.13
CA LYS A 194 26.10 18.12 -8.88
C LYS A 194 24.58 18.04 -8.94
N PRO A 195 23.88 17.58 -7.89
CA PRO A 195 22.44 17.74 -7.86
C PRO A 195 22.20 19.22 -8.15
N GLU A 196 21.68 19.56 -9.32
CA GLU A 196 21.15 20.88 -9.54
C GLU A 196 20.13 21.06 -8.45
N ALA A 197 20.49 21.82 -7.43
CA ALA A 197 19.63 22.33 -6.40
C ALA A 197 18.73 23.41 -7.02
N GLY A 198 18.10 23.08 -8.16
CA GLY A 198 17.07 23.86 -8.77
C GLY A 198 15.78 23.63 -7.98
N GLU A 199 15.09 24.71 -7.70
CA GLU A 199 13.76 24.67 -7.10
C GLU A 199 12.88 23.69 -7.89
N LEU A 200 12.15 22.84 -7.20
CA LEU A 200 11.21 21.92 -7.82
C LEU A 200 10.16 22.74 -8.58
N PRO A 201 9.89 22.44 -9.87
CA PRO A 201 8.86 23.16 -10.61
C PRO A 201 7.52 23.12 -9.84
N ALA A 202 6.83 24.24 -9.79
CA ALA A 202 5.57 24.37 -9.04
C ALA A 202 4.55 23.29 -9.40
N ASP A 203 4.51 22.89 -10.68
CA ASP A 203 3.63 21.82 -11.15
C ASP A 203 4.04 20.43 -10.63
N LEU A 204 5.32 20.20 -10.38
CA LEU A 204 5.79 18.98 -9.75
C LEU A 204 5.42 18.94 -8.26
N LEU A 205 5.60 20.04 -7.54
CA LEU A 205 5.17 20.15 -6.15
C LEU A 205 3.66 19.93 -6.00
N ARG A 206 2.86 20.50 -6.91
CA ARG A 206 1.41 20.25 -6.94
C ARG A 206 1.09 18.78 -7.19
N LEU A 207 1.77 18.13 -8.15
CA LEU A 207 1.58 16.70 -8.44
C LEU A 207 1.90 15.84 -7.21
N LEU A 208 2.99 16.13 -6.51
CA LEU A 208 3.38 15.43 -5.28
C LEU A 208 2.39 15.69 -4.14
N ALA A 209 1.85 16.90 -4.04
CA ALA A 209 0.81 17.22 -3.06
C ALA A 209 -0.51 16.50 -3.37
N VAL A 210 -0.92 16.39 -4.63
CA VAL A 210 -2.09 15.59 -5.04
C VAL A 210 -1.87 14.11 -4.72
N GLN A 211 -0.68 13.57 -5.01
CA GLN A 211 -0.32 12.19 -4.67
C GLN A 211 -0.39 11.96 -3.15
N PHE A 212 0.15 12.90 -2.37
CA PHE A 212 0.10 12.83 -0.90
C PHE A 212 -1.35 12.81 -0.41
N LEU A 213 -2.16 13.77 -0.82
CA LEU A 213 -3.55 13.91 -0.37
C LEU A 213 -4.42 12.73 -0.82
N PHE A 214 -4.24 12.24 -2.05
CA PHE A 214 -4.92 11.04 -2.55
C PHE A 214 -4.54 9.80 -1.74
N SER A 215 -3.25 9.54 -1.53
CA SER A 215 -2.78 8.41 -0.74
C SER A 215 -3.21 8.50 0.72
N PHE A 216 -3.19 9.71 1.29
CA PHE A 216 -3.68 9.98 2.63
C PHE A 216 -5.17 9.66 2.75
N ALA A 217 -6.01 10.15 1.81
CA ALA A 217 -7.44 9.87 1.79
C ALA A 217 -7.77 8.37 1.69
N MET A 218 -6.92 7.61 0.98
CA MET A 218 -7.06 6.17 0.87
C MET A 218 -6.75 5.45 2.19
N VAL A 219 -5.65 5.81 2.84
CA VAL A 219 -5.10 5.05 3.98
C VAL A 219 -5.74 5.42 5.31
N VAL A 220 -6.22 6.67 5.48
CA VAL A 220 -6.71 7.18 6.77
C VAL A 220 -7.89 6.37 7.34
N THR A 221 -8.66 5.68 6.50
CA THR A 221 -9.78 4.84 6.93
C THR A 221 -9.38 3.40 7.27
N PHE A 222 -8.19 2.94 6.85
CA PHE A 222 -7.81 1.53 6.90
C PHE A 222 -7.66 0.97 8.32
N PRO A 223 -6.93 1.60 9.25
CA PRO A 223 -6.70 1.04 10.58
C PRO A 223 -7.98 0.82 11.40
N TYR A 224 -9.02 1.59 11.08
CA TYR A 224 -10.27 1.63 11.85
C TYR A 224 -11.47 1.05 11.09
N PHE A 225 -11.23 0.38 9.96
CA PHE A 225 -12.32 -0.17 9.16
C PHE A 225 -13.02 -1.34 9.86
N VAL A 226 -12.30 -2.19 10.62
CA VAL A 226 -12.91 -3.26 11.40
C VAL A 226 -13.80 -2.69 12.52
N PRO A 227 -13.30 -1.82 13.41
CA PRO A 227 -14.16 -1.18 14.42
C PRO A 227 -15.32 -0.37 13.83
N TYR A 228 -15.15 0.20 12.65
CA TYR A 228 -16.25 0.90 11.96
C TYR A 228 -17.33 -0.09 11.49
N GLY A 229 -16.94 -1.23 10.90
CA GLY A 229 -17.89 -2.27 10.51
C GLY A 229 -18.68 -2.83 11.70
N GLU A 230 -18.01 -3.06 12.82
CA GLU A 230 -18.65 -3.47 14.09
C GLU A 230 -19.66 -2.42 14.58
N ALA A 231 -19.30 -1.14 14.51
CA ALA A 231 -20.18 -0.04 14.92
C ALA A 231 -21.41 0.11 14.01
N LEU A 232 -21.41 -0.49 12.82
CA LEU A 232 -22.57 -0.64 11.93
C LEU A 232 -23.35 -1.94 12.17
N GLY A 233 -22.96 -2.76 13.17
CA GLY A 233 -23.63 -4.02 13.50
C GLY A 233 -23.17 -5.23 12.67
N ILE A 234 -22.06 -5.15 11.92
CA ILE A 234 -21.52 -6.26 11.16
C ILE A 234 -20.72 -7.17 12.10
N ALA A 235 -21.26 -8.35 12.42
CA ALA A 235 -20.64 -9.31 13.33
C ALA A 235 -19.54 -10.17 12.69
N SER A 236 -19.52 -10.31 11.36
CA SER A 236 -18.58 -11.20 10.65
C SER A 236 -17.31 -10.47 10.24
N ASP A 237 -16.16 -10.85 10.80
CA ASP A 237 -14.85 -10.33 10.42
C ASP A 237 -14.51 -10.63 8.94
N ALA A 238 -14.93 -11.79 8.42
CA ALA A 238 -14.76 -12.13 7.01
C ALA A 238 -15.57 -11.20 6.09
N LEU A 239 -16.81 -10.84 6.50
CA LEU A 239 -17.63 -9.89 5.75
C LEU A 239 -17.00 -8.47 5.80
N ILE A 240 -16.50 -8.04 6.95
CA ILE A 240 -15.78 -6.77 7.07
C ILE A 240 -14.53 -6.79 6.16
N GLY A 241 -13.77 -7.88 6.16
CA GLY A 241 -12.62 -8.08 5.26
C GLY A 241 -13.01 -8.03 3.78
N LEU A 242 -14.14 -8.64 3.39
CA LEU A 242 -14.68 -8.56 2.03
C LEU A 242 -15.04 -7.12 1.66
N LEU A 243 -15.80 -6.44 2.49
CA LEU A 243 -16.20 -5.04 2.27
C LEU A 243 -14.99 -4.13 2.15
N TYR A 244 -13.97 -4.35 3.00
CA TYR A 244 -12.70 -3.64 2.88
C TYR A 244 -12.04 -3.86 1.51
N SER A 245 -12.10 -5.08 0.98
CA SER A 245 -11.42 -5.52 -0.23
C SER A 245 -12.09 -5.09 -1.53
N LEU A 246 -13.39 -4.75 -1.52
CA LEU A 246 -14.17 -4.42 -2.72
C LEU A 246 -13.55 -3.33 -3.62
N PRO A 247 -12.92 -2.26 -3.12
CA PRO A 247 -12.24 -1.30 -3.96
C PRO A 247 -11.15 -1.91 -4.85
N HIS A 248 -10.47 -2.96 -4.36
CA HIS A 248 -9.44 -3.66 -5.12
C HIS A 248 -10.04 -4.60 -6.17
N LEU A 249 -11.23 -5.17 -5.92
CA LEU A 249 -11.99 -5.90 -6.92
C LEU A 249 -12.38 -5.00 -8.09
N VAL A 250 -12.93 -3.80 -7.80
CA VAL A 250 -13.25 -2.81 -8.84
C VAL A 250 -12.01 -2.46 -9.66
N TYR A 251 -10.86 -2.25 -8.99
CA TYR A 251 -9.60 -1.98 -9.67
C TYR A 251 -9.23 -3.10 -10.65
N LEU A 252 -9.24 -4.36 -10.19
CA LEU A 252 -8.85 -5.52 -11.02
C LEU A 252 -9.76 -5.71 -12.23
N LEU A 253 -11.07 -5.53 -12.05
CA LEU A 253 -12.05 -5.76 -13.10
C LEU A 253 -12.16 -4.59 -14.10
N ALA A 254 -12.14 -3.36 -13.62
CA ALA A 254 -12.43 -2.20 -14.44
C ALA A 254 -11.21 -1.48 -15.03
N LEU A 255 -9.96 -1.79 -14.55
CA LEU A 255 -8.75 -1.15 -15.01
C LEU A 255 -8.58 -1.17 -16.54
N PRO A 256 -8.77 -2.31 -17.27
CA PRO A 256 -8.57 -2.35 -18.71
C PRO A 256 -9.50 -1.40 -19.48
N TRP A 257 -10.71 -1.18 -18.98
CA TRP A 257 -11.69 -0.27 -19.60
C TRP A 257 -11.36 1.18 -19.28
N VAL A 258 -11.02 1.49 -18.03
CA VAL A 258 -10.67 2.85 -17.59
C VAL A 258 -9.39 3.33 -18.29
N GLN A 259 -8.41 2.47 -18.52
CA GLN A 259 -7.20 2.82 -19.26
C GLN A 259 -7.47 3.25 -20.71
N ARG A 260 -8.54 2.75 -21.34
CA ARG A 260 -8.93 3.10 -22.71
C ARG A 260 -9.82 4.36 -22.78
N ARG A 261 -10.33 4.85 -21.65
CA ARG A 261 -11.19 6.05 -21.63
C ARG A 261 -10.33 7.29 -21.70
N SER A 262 -10.76 8.24 -22.52
CA SER A 262 -10.30 9.64 -22.49
C SER A 262 -11.13 10.44 -21.50
N GLY A 263 -10.68 11.66 -21.15
CA GLY A 263 -11.42 12.59 -20.32
C GLY A 263 -10.85 12.78 -18.90
N PRO A 264 -11.53 13.57 -18.07
CA PRO A 264 -11.04 14.08 -16.80
C PRO A 264 -11.12 13.03 -15.67
N LEU A 265 -10.35 11.94 -15.78
CA LEU A 265 -10.39 10.81 -14.82
C LEU A 265 -10.02 11.22 -13.40
N LEU A 266 -9.00 12.08 -13.23
CA LEU A 266 -8.52 12.50 -11.92
C LEU A 266 -9.59 13.25 -11.11
N PRO A 267 -10.20 14.32 -11.61
CA PRO A 267 -11.23 15.04 -10.86
C PRO A 267 -12.48 14.20 -10.63
N ALA A 268 -12.94 13.42 -11.61
CA ALA A 268 -14.06 12.51 -11.43
C ALA A 268 -13.77 11.47 -10.34
N GLY A 269 -12.57 10.90 -10.34
CA GLY A 269 -12.15 9.92 -9.33
C GLY A 269 -12.08 10.52 -7.93
N LEU A 270 -11.52 11.71 -7.77
CA LEU A 270 -11.43 12.40 -6.47
C LEU A 270 -12.83 12.80 -5.96
N ALA A 271 -13.73 13.23 -6.82
CA ALA A 271 -15.10 13.55 -6.45
C ALA A 271 -15.88 12.32 -5.96
N LEU A 272 -15.77 11.19 -6.68
CA LEU A 272 -16.39 9.92 -6.25
C LEU A 272 -15.78 9.40 -4.94
N LEU A 273 -14.46 9.54 -4.77
CA LEU A 273 -13.78 9.17 -3.55
C LEU A 273 -14.26 10.02 -2.36
N ALA A 274 -14.39 11.32 -2.55
CA ALA A 274 -14.94 12.25 -1.55
C ALA A 274 -16.38 11.90 -1.19
N LEU A 275 -17.25 11.71 -2.19
CA LEU A 275 -18.65 11.35 -1.99
C LEU A 275 -18.79 10.02 -1.25
N GLY A 276 -18.07 8.98 -1.69
CA GLY A 276 -18.13 7.66 -1.06
C GLY A 276 -17.68 7.66 0.39
N ASN A 277 -16.66 8.47 0.73
CA ASN A 277 -16.22 8.63 2.12
C ASN A 277 -17.19 9.49 2.93
N LEU A 278 -17.77 10.56 2.37
CA LEU A 278 -18.79 11.35 3.05
C LEU A 278 -20.01 10.50 3.41
N LEU A 279 -20.50 9.67 2.49
CA LEU A 279 -21.64 8.79 2.74
C LEU A 279 -21.31 7.72 3.81
N GLN A 280 -20.09 7.22 3.87
CA GLN A 280 -19.65 6.33 4.96
C GLN A 280 -19.56 7.07 6.30
N PHE A 281 -19.11 8.34 6.33
CA PHE A 281 -19.11 9.14 7.55
C PHE A 281 -20.52 9.29 8.14
N LEU A 282 -21.56 9.41 7.31
CA LEU A 282 -22.96 9.53 7.75
C LEU A 282 -23.53 8.26 8.38
N ARG A 283 -22.76 7.16 8.45
CA ARG A 283 -23.16 5.88 9.06
C ARG A 283 -24.49 5.35 8.51
N LEU A 284 -24.62 5.35 7.17
CA LEU A 284 -25.79 4.76 6.54
C LEU A 284 -25.91 3.27 6.89
N PRO A 285 -27.10 2.65 6.72
CA PRO A 285 -27.33 1.24 7.02
C PRO A 285 -26.25 0.34 6.38
N ALA A 286 -25.88 -0.74 7.12
CA ALA A 286 -24.78 -1.63 6.74
C ALA A 286 -24.96 -2.26 5.34
N GLU A 287 -26.20 -2.45 4.90
CA GLU A 287 -26.57 -3.00 3.59
C GLU A 287 -26.06 -2.10 2.45
N LEU A 288 -25.98 -0.79 2.67
CA LEU A 288 -25.47 0.16 1.68
C LEU A 288 -23.95 0.17 1.61
N LEU A 289 -23.27 -0.35 2.62
CA LEU A 289 -21.80 -0.31 2.67
C LEU A 289 -21.18 -1.02 1.47
N PHE A 290 -21.80 -2.10 0.97
CA PHE A 290 -21.34 -2.78 -0.23
C PHE A 290 -21.28 -1.81 -1.44
N ALA A 291 -22.37 -1.11 -1.71
CA ALA A 291 -22.43 -0.15 -2.82
C ALA A 291 -21.47 1.03 -2.62
N LEU A 292 -21.34 1.52 -1.38
CA LEU A 292 -20.41 2.60 -1.04
C LEU A 292 -18.95 2.18 -1.24
N ARG A 293 -18.60 0.94 -0.94
CA ARG A 293 -17.25 0.41 -1.18
C ARG A 293 -16.95 0.26 -2.67
N LEU A 294 -17.93 -0.13 -3.49
CA LEU A 294 -17.79 -0.12 -4.95
C LEU A 294 -17.61 1.31 -5.50
N LEU A 295 -18.35 2.28 -4.96
CA LEU A 295 -18.23 3.70 -5.33
C LEU A 295 -16.82 4.24 -5.00
N VAL A 296 -16.32 3.97 -3.78
CA VAL A 296 -14.95 4.30 -3.37
C VAL A 296 -13.93 3.61 -4.28
N GLY A 297 -14.17 2.35 -4.65
CA GLY A 297 -13.31 1.60 -5.57
C GLY A 297 -13.22 2.23 -6.95
N LEU A 298 -14.34 2.68 -7.50
CA LEU A 298 -14.37 3.39 -8.78
C LEU A 298 -13.64 4.74 -8.67
N GLY A 299 -13.90 5.51 -7.60
CA GLY A 299 -13.19 6.76 -7.31
C GLY A 299 -11.69 6.56 -7.21
N MET A 300 -11.25 5.54 -6.45
CA MET A 300 -9.84 5.16 -6.32
C MET A 300 -9.21 4.84 -7.69
N LEU A 301 -9.88 4.03 -8.51
CA LEU A 301 -9.35 3.62 -9.81
C LEU A 301 -9.20 4.80 -10.77
N LEU A 302 -10.25 5.63 -10.90
CA LEU A 302 -10.21 6.80 -11.79
C LEU A 302 -9.14 7.80 -11.35
N ALA A 303 -9.06 8.11 -10.05
CA ALA A 303 -8.06 9.02 -9.52
C ALA A 303 -6.64 8.46 -9.72
N PHE A 304 -6.42 7.17 -9.47
CA PHE A 304 -5.14 6.50 -9.68
C PHE A 304 -4.69 6.59 -11.15
N VAL A 305 -5.54 6.20 -12.09
CA VAL A 305 -5.21 6.23 -13.52
C VAL A 305 -4.97 7.67 -13.99
N GLY A 306 -5.84 8.61 -13.59
CA GLY A 306 -5.69 10.02 -13.93
C GLY A 306 -4.39 10.63 -13.40
N LEU A 307 -4.04 10.34 -12.15
CA LEU A 307 -2.82 10.83 -11.50
C LEU A 307 -1.56 10.26 -12.17
N HIS A 308 -1.57 8.97 -12.54
CA HIS A 308 -0.45 8.35 -13.27
C HIS A 308 -0.30 8.89 -14.69
N ARG A 309 -1.39 9.29 -15.37
CA ARG A 309 -1.31 10.02 -16.65
C ARG A 309 -0.67 11.39 -16.47
N CYS A 310 -1.05 12.14 -15.42
CA CYS A 310 -0.42 13.41 -15.10
C CYS A 310 1.09 13.25 -14.81
N LEU A 311 1.49 12.16 -14.14
CA LEU A 311 2.88 11.82 -13.88
C LEU A 311 3.64 11.49 -15.18
N ALA A 312 3.04 10.66 -16.03
CA ALA A 312 3.64 10.26 -17.32
C ALA A 312 3.85 11.44 -18.27
N ALA A 313 2.88 12.36 -18.36
CA ALA A 313 2.96 13.56 -19.18
C ALA A 313 4.10 14.52 -18.76
N ARG A 314 4.57 14.43 -17.52
CA ARG A 314 5.65 15.26 -16.98
C ARG A 314 7.03 14.59 -17.01
N ARG A 315 7.14 13.43 -17.62
CA ARG A 315 8.39 12.68 -17.73
C ARG A 315 9.34 13.39 -18.70
N ARG A 316 10.44 13.97 -18.19
CA ARG A 316 11.53 14.52 -19.00
C ARG A 316 12.59 13.43 -19.24
N ALA A 317 13.27 13.50 -20.38
CA ALA A 317 14.41 12.64 -20.65
C ALA A 317 15.50 12.83 -19.58
N GLY A 318 15.96 11.74 -18.96
CA GLY A 318 17.04 11.75 -17.96
C GLY A 318 16.63 11.93 -16.49
N GLY A 319 15.34 12.23 -16.18
CA GLY A 319 14.89 12.48 -14.79
C GLY A 319 13.80 11.54 -14.25
N ALA A 320 13.39 10.54 -15.01
CA ALA A 320 12.25 9.69 -14.68
C ALA A 320 12.37 8.97 -13.34
N GLY A 321 13.53 8.37 -13.04
CA GLY A 321 13.72 7.62 -11.79
C GLY A 321 13.56 8.49 -10.54
N ARG A 322 14.08 9.72 -10.54
CA ARG A 322 13.94 10.68 -9.43
C ARG A 322 12.49 11.11 -9.25
N LEU A 323 11.78 11.38 -10.35
CA LEU A 323 10.36 11.75 -10.33
C LEU A 323 9.49 10.65 -9.72
N PHE A 324 9.66 9.40 -10.19
CA PHE A 324 8.94 8.25 -9.65
C PHE A 324 9.31 7.97 -8.19
N GLY A 325 10.58 8.15 -7.80
CA GLY A 325 11.03 8.01 -6.41
C GLY A 325 10.36 9.01 -5.47
N TRP A 326 10.26 10.29 -5.84
CA TRP A 326 9.55 11.29 -5.03
C TRP A 326 8.05 11.04 -4.98
N PHE A 327 7.44 10.59 -6.07
CA PHE A 327 6.02 10.25 -6.14
C PHE A 327 5.70 9.07 -5.21
N ASP A 328 6.49 8.00 -5.22
CA ASP A 328 6.35 6.85 -4.32
C ASP A 328 6.59 7.25 -2.84
N ALA A 329 7.64 8.01 -2.58
CA ALA A 329 7.94 8.52 -1.24
C ALA A 329 6.79 9.38 -0.68
N SER A 330 6.21 10.26 -1.51
CA SER A 330 5.05 11.08 -1.13
C SER A 330 3.88 10.20 -0.68
N GLY A 331 3.57 9.12 -1.40
CA GLY A 331 2.53 8.16 -1.03
C GLY A 331 2.82 7.43 0.29
N LYS A 332 4.06 7.04 0.54
CA LYS A 332 4.46 6.35 1.79
C LYS A 332 4.37 7.26 3.01
N TRP A 333 4.83 8.50 2.89
CA TRP A 333 4.70 9.50 3.95
C TRP A 333 3.25 9.86 4.23
N ALA A 334 2.42 9.94 3.18
CA ALA A 334 0.99 10.11 3.32
C ALA A 334 0.35 8.97 4.11
N GLY A 335 0.71 7.71 3.81
CA GLY A 335 0.23 6.54 4.55
C GLY A 335 0.62 6.57 6.03
N THR A 336 1.87 6.97 6.34
CA THR A 336 2.33 7.13 7.72
C THR A 336 1.55 8.22 8.47
N ALA A 337 1.40 9.39 7.87
CA ALA A 337 0.62 10.49 8.45
C ALA A 337 -0.86 10.10 8.64
N ALA A 338 -1.43 9.38 7.68
CA ALA A 338 -2.83 8.96 7.71
C ALA A 338 -3.15 8.07 8.91
N GLY A 339 -2.33 7.08 9.23
CA GLY A 339 -2.57 6.20 10.39
C GLY A 339 -2.50 6.94 11.72
N LEU A 340 -1.54 7.86 11.89
CA LEU A 340 -1.44 8.68 13.09
C LEU A 340 -2.64 9.63 13.25
N VAL A 341 -3.02 10.32 12.17
CA VAL A 341 -4.18 11.22 12.16
C VAL A 341 -5.47 10.45 12.40
N ALA A 342 -5.64 9.27 11.78
CA ALA A 342 -6.79 8.40 12.02
C ALA A 342 -6.90 8.02 13.50
N GLY A 343 -5.77 7.69 14.13
CA GLY A 343 -5.71 7.33 15.54
C GLY A 343 -6.21 8.43 16.45
N LEU A 344 -5.64 9.63 16.30
CA LEU A 344 -6.05 10.80 17.10
C LEU A 344 -7.50 11.19 16.82
N ALA A 345 -7.92 11.13 15.54
CA ALA A 345 -9.29 11.46 15.17
C ALA A 345 -10.31 10.50 15.78
N CYS A 346 -10.04 9.19 15.74
CA CYS A 346 -10.92 8.19 16.35
C CYS A 346 -11.03 8.35 17.87
N GLN A 347 -9.91 8.66 18.53
CA GLN A 347 -9.87 8.83 19.98
C GLN A 347 -10.70 10.02 20.47
N HIS A 348 -10.69 11.13 19.73
CA HIS A 348 -11.33 12.37 20.17
C HIS A 348 -12.72 12.60 19.58
N TYR A 349 -12.97 12.12 18.36
CA TYR A 349 -14.18 12.45 17.60
C TYR A 349 -14.98 11.21 17.15
N GLY A 350 -14.49 10.00 17.47
CA GLY A 350 -15.18 8.75 17.20
C GLY A 350 -14.81 8.09 15.87
N ILE A 351 -15.25 6.83 15.74
CA ILE A 351 -14.77 5.86 14.74
C ILE A 351 -15.10 6.21 13.27
N ALA A 352 -16.08 7.08 13.03
CA ALA A 352 -16.43 7.52 11.67
C ALA A 352 -15.58 8.70 11.18
N MET A 353 -14.87 9.42 12.06
CA MET A 353 -14.12 10.62 11.72
C MET A 353 -13.07 10.41 10.62
N PRO A 354 -12.34 9.29 10.51
CA PRO A 354 -11.43 9.03 9.41
C PRO A 354 -12.07 9.15 8.02
N PHE A 355 -13.35 8.82 7.88
CA PHE A 355 -14.06 8.94 6.60
C PHE A 355 -14.33 10.41 6.23
N LEU A 356 -14.67 11.26 7.21
CA LEU A 356 -14.78 12.71 6.95
C LEU A 356 -13.43 13.31 6.56
N ILE A 357 -12.36 12.92 7.26
CA ILE A 357 -11.00 13.37 6.93
C ILE A 357 -10.59 12.90 5.53
N ALA A 358 -10.94 11.65 5.14
CA ALA A 358 -10.70 11.15 3.79
C ALA A 358 -11.46 11.97 2.73
N CYS A 359 -12.72 12.32 3.01
CA CYS A 359 -13.51 13.20 2.13
C CYS A 359 -12.82 14.55 1.96
N LEU A 360 -12.46 15.21 3.05
CA LEU A 360 -11.80 16.53 3.02
C LEU A 360 -10.45 16.47 2.30
N ALA A 361 -9.66 15.43 2.52
CA ALA A 361 -8.39 15.22 1.82
C ALA A 361 -8.58 15.01 0.31
N ALA A 362 -9.61 14.28 -0.11
CA ALA A 362 -9.93 14.09 -1.52
C ALA A 362 -10.39 15.40 -2.18
N LEU A 363 -11.20 16.22 -1.49
CA LEU A 363 -11.60 17.56 -1.96
C LEU A 363 -10.40 18.52 -2.03
N ALA A 364 -9.50 18.48 -1.05
CA ALA A 364 -8.25 19.25 -1.08
C ALA A 364 -7.35 18.82 -2.24
N ALA A 365 -7.24 17.49 -2.50
CA ALA A 365 -6.51 16.98 -3.66
C ALA A 365 -7.10 17.51 -4.96
N GLN A 366 -8.41 17.59 -5.08
CA GLN A 366 -9.11 18.13 -6.26
C GLN A 366 -8.81 19.63 -6.45
N ALA A 367 -8.85 20.42 -5.38
CA ALA A 367 -8.53 21.85 -5.44
C ALA A 367 -7.06 22.08 -5.89
N VAL A 368 -6.12 21.30 -5.35
CA VAL A 368 -4.69 21.38 -5.73
C VAL A 368 -4.46 20.88 -7.17
N ALA A 369 -5.25 19.88 -7.64
CA ALA A 369 -5.14 19.35 -9.00
C ALA A 369 -5.69 20.30 -10.06
N HIS A 370 -6.64 21.18 -9.75
CA HIS A 370 -7.32 22.02 -10.70
C HIS A 370 -6.39 22.82 -11.63
N PRO A 371 -5.34 23.52 -11.16
CA PRO A 371 -4.41 24.23 -12.04
C PRO A 371 -3.58 23.32 -12.95
N LEU A 372 -3.36 22.03 -12.55
CA LEU A 372 -2.62 21.06 -13.36
C LEU A 372 -3.44 20.60 -14.57
N LEU A 373 -4.77 20.58 -14.44
CA LEU A 373 -5.70 20.14 -15.48
C LEU A 373 -5.91 21.21 -16.54
N ILE A 374 -5.97 22.48 -16.15
CA ILE A 374 -6.14 23.62 -17.08
C ILE A 374 -4.93 23.79 -18.00
N ARG A 375 -3.73 23.51 -17.50
CA ARG A 375 -2.47 23.73 -18.23
C ARG A 375 -2.04 22.57 -19.15
N SER A 376 -2.78 21.47 -19.16
CA SER A 376 -2.47 20.29 -19.96
C SER A 376 -3.59 20.03 -20.97
N PRO A 377 -3.56 20.64 -22.19
CA PRO A 377 -4.64 20.51 -23.19
C PRO A 377 -4.86 19.06 -23.66
N GLU A 378 -3.88 18.16 -23.50
CA GLU A 378 -4.02 16.72 -23.81
C GLU A 378 -4.88 15.94 -22.80
N ILE A 379 -5.29 16.58 -21.69
CA ILE A 379 -6.09 15.99 -20.61
C ILE A 379 -7.48 16.67 -20.53
N ALA A 380 -7.68 17.72 -21.31
CA ALA A 380 -8.97 18.37 -21.46
C ALA A 380 -9.95 17.48 -22.27
N PRO A 381 -11.27 17.59 -22.04
CA PRO A 381 -12.29 16.74 -22.65
C PRO A 381 -12.32 16.81 -24.17
#